data_30f356e4280495da0c0a3d983340242f
#
_entry.id   30f356e4280495da0c0a3d983340242f
#
_cell.length_a   1.000
_cell.length_b   1.000
_cell.length_c   1.000
_cell.angle_alpha   90.00
_cell.angle_beta   90.00
_cell.angle_gamma   90.00
#
_symmetry.space_group_name_H-M   'P 1'
#
loop_
_entity.id
_entity.type
_entity.pdbx_description
1 polymer ?
#
loop_
_entity_poly.entity_id
_entity_poly.type
_entity_poly.pdbx_seq_one_letter_code
_entity_poly.pdbx_strand_id
1 'polypeptide(L)'
;GFTGAIFSDDLSMEGARHLEGGELSYAEAATLALQAGCDLVLLCNQSLDGGRAVDELLDGLSRAAERGTWQPDAHSEQRRQSLLPQEPPLPWDDLMREPAYQHALELLP
;
A
#
# COMPACT_ATOMS: atom_id res chain seq x y z
N GLY A 1 6.84 -20.67 -2.91
CA GLY A 1 6.95 -19.42 -2.17
C GLY A 1 5.59 -18.74 -2.02
N PHE A 2 5.55 -17.61 -1.34
CA PHE A 2 4.33 -16.79 -1.22
C PHE A 2 3.98 -16.17 -2.58
N THR A 3 2.70 -16.22 -2.94
CA THR A 3 2.21 -15.76 -4.26
C THR A 3 1.22 -14.60 -4.18
N GLY A 4 0.86 -14.18 -2.95
CA GLY A 4 -0.02 -13.04 -2.71
C GLY A 4 0.68 -11.70 -2.83
N ALA A 5 -0.06 -10.61 -2.66
CA ALA A 5 0.49 -9.26 -2.64
C ALA A 5 1.27 -9.00 -1.34
N ILE A 6 2.39 -8.29 -1.46
CA ILE A 6 3.27 -7.91 -0.36
C ILE A 6 3.16 -6.42 -0.12
N PHE A 7 2.82 -6.05 1.11
CA PHE A 7 2.78 -4.67 1.57
C PHE A 7 4.05 -4.34 2.35
N SER A 8 4.56 -3.13 2.22
CA SER A 8 5.55 -2.64 3.17
C SER A 8 4.88 -2.38 4.52
N ASP A 9 5.68 -2.21 5.57
CA ASP A 9 5.23 -1.49 6.76
C ASP A 9 5.22 0.02 6.47
N ASP A 10 4.83 0.83 7.46
CA ASP A 10 4.74 2.28 7.33
C ASP A 10 6.10 2.92 7.04
N LEU A 11 6.22 3.56 5.89
CA LEU A 11 7.44 4.25 5.47
C LEU A 11 7.76 5.50 6.32
N SER A 12 6.84 5.97 7.17
CA SER A 12 7.10 7.05 8.11
C SER A 12 7.92 6.60 9.33
N MET A 13 8.05 5.29 9.54
CA MET A 13 8.85 4.73 10.63
C MET A 13 10.34 5.04 10.44
N GLU A 14 11.00 5.38 11.54
CA GLU A 14 12.41 5.76 11.54
C GLU A 14 13.31 4.69 10.90
N GLY A 15 13.07 3.42 11.23
CA GLY A 15 13.82 2.29 10.66
C GLY A 15 13.66 2.09 9.16
N ALA A 16 12.56 2.59 8.57
CA ALA A 16 12.34 2.54 7.11
C ALA A 16 13.08 3.66 6.35
N ARG A 17 13.52 4.68 7.06
CA ARG A 17 14.10 5.90 6.49
C ARG A 17 15.59 6.07 6.78
N HIS A 18 16.21 5.20 7.58
CA HIS A 18 17.63 5.31 7.92
C HIS A 18 18.42 4.16 7.30
N LEU A 19 19.35 4.53 6.42
CA LEU A 19 20.39 3.64 5.89
C LEU A 19 21.79 4.18 6.28
N GLU A 20 22.80 3.33 6.10
CA GLU A 20 24.20 3.78 6.20
C GLU A 20 24.44 4.93 5.21
N GLY A 21 24.43 6.17 5.70
CA GLY A 21 24.63 7.36 4.86
C GLY A 21 23.62 8.47 5.06
N GLY A 22 22.54 8.25 5.83
CA GLY A 22 21.60 9.31 6.18
C GLY A 22 20.12 8.93 6.11
N GLU A 23 19.31 9.96 6.23
CA GLU A 23 17.86 9.86 6.18
C GLU A 23 17.36 9.87 4.72
N LEU A 24 16.53 8.92 4.37
CA LEU A 24 15.87 8.82 3.07
C LEU A 24 14.60 9.67 3.02
N SER A 25 14.33 10.27 1.87
CA SER A 25 13.00 10.79 1.56
C SER A 25 11.99 9.63 1.45
N TYR A 26 10.70 9.92 1.60
CA TYR A 26 9.65 8.92 1.44
C TYR A 26 9.68 8.27 0.05
N ALA A 27 10.00 9.03 -0.99
CA ALA A 27 10.11 8.50 -2.35
C ALA A 27 11.29 7.53 -2.52
N GLU A 28 12.43 7.79 -1.88
CA GLU A 28 13.58 6.88 -1.88
C GLU A 28 13.26 5.60 -1.10
N ALA A 29 12.68 5.72 0.10
CA ALA A 29 12.24 4.57 0.88
C ALA A 29 11.21 3.72 0.13
N ALA A 30 10.22 4.36 -0.52
CA ALA A 30 9.24 3.68 -1.36
C ALA A 30 9.88 2.95 -2.54
N THR A 31 10.82 3.61 -3.23
CA THR A 31 11.55 3.01 -4.35
C THR A 31 12.30 1.75 -3.90
N LEU A 32 12.99 1.81 -2.78
CA LEU A 32 13.71 0.66 -2.22
C LEU A 32 12.77 -0.49 -1.82
N ALA A 33 11.65 -0.18 -1.18
CA ALA A 33 10.65 -1.19 -0.81
C ALA A 33 10.06 -1.89 -2.04
N LEU A 34 9.73 -1.14 -3.09
CA LEU A 34 9.23 -1.67 -4.36
C LEU A 34 10.30 -2.51 -5.08
N GLN A 35 11.56 -2.07 -5.08
CA GLN A 35 12.68 -2.85 -5.62
C GLN A 35 12.95 -4.13 -4.83
N ALA A 36 12.70 -4.13 -3.52
CA ALA A 36 12.81 -5.30 -2.66
C ALA A 36 11.68 -6.32 -2.86
N GLY A 37 10.65 -5.98 -3.67
CA GLY A 37 9.56 -6.88 -4.04
C GLY A 37 8.23 -6.59 -3.35
N CYS A 38 8.08 -5.46 -2.66
CA CYS A 38 6.75 -5.03 -2.21
C CYS A 38 5.89 -4.65 -3.42
N ASP A 39 4.61 -4.99 -3.36
CA ASP A 39 3.62 -4.63 -4.36
C ASP A 39 2.94 -3.29 -4.03
N LEU A 40 2.81 -3.00 -2.75
CA LEU A 40 2.25 -1.76 -2.22
C LEU A 40 3.14 -1.24 -1.10
N VAL A 41 3.20 0.08 -1.00
CA VAL A 41 3.89 0.77 0.09
C VAL A 41 2.91 1.58 0.91
N LEU A 42 3.11 1.65 2.22
CA LEU A 42 2.26 2.39 3.14
C LEU A 42 2.98 3.65 3.60
N LEU A 43 2.28 4.77 3.59
CA LEU A 43 2.72 6.02 4.20
C LEU A 43 1.61 6.53 5.11
N CYS A 44 1.74 6.25 6.41
CA CYS A 44 0.72 6.56 7.40
C CYS A 44 0.90 7.96 8.00
N ASN A 45 -0.19 8.50 8.57
CA ASN A 45 -0.22 9.76 9.33
C ASN A 45 0.30 11.00 8.57
N GLN A 46 0.38 10.94 7.25
CA GLN A 46 0.89 12.03 6.40
C GLN A 46 -0.22 12.79 5.66
N SER A 47 -1.48 12.62 6.07
CA SER A 47 -2.61 13.41 5.58
C SER A 47 -2.67 14.83 6.19
N LEU A 48 -1.85 15.11 7.19
CA LEU A 48 -1.62 16.43 7.75
C LEU A 48 -1.00 17.35 6.69
N ASP A 49 -1.13 18.66 6.85
CA ASP A 49 -0.60 19.66 5.89
C ASP A 49 -1.12 19.49 4.45
N GLY A 50 -2.37 19.07 4.31
CA GLY A 50 -3.01 18.90 3.01
C GLY A 50 -2.48 17.71 2.20
N GLY A 51 -1.78 16.76 2.81
CA GLY A 51 -1.27 15.57 2.14
C GLY A 51 0.01 15.80 1.33
N ARG A 52 0.71 16.91 1.51
CA ARG A 52 1.91 17.27 0.75
C ARG A 52 2.97 16.16 0.71
N ALA A 53 3.17 15.44 1.82
CA ALA A 53 4.14 14.34 1.86
C ALA A 53 3.76 13.18 0.92
N VAL A 54 2.46 12.94 0.71
CA VAL A 54 1.95 11.96 -0.25
C VAL A 54 2.22 12.42 -1.68
N ASP A 55 1.95 13.69 -1.98
CA ASP A 55 2.23 14.27 -3.31
C ASP A 55 3.72 14.22 -3.64
N GLU A 56 4.59 14.59 -2.70
CA GLU A 56 6.05 14.52 -2.85
C GLU A 56 6.54 13.08 -3.10
N LEU A 57 5.93 12.08 -2.43
CA LEU A 57 6.23 10.67 -2.66
C LEU A 57 5.83 10.24 -4.08
N LEU A 58 4.61 10.58 -4.51
CA LEU A 58 4.10 10.23 -5.84
C LEU A 58 4.94 10.89 -6.96
N ASP A 59 5.28 12.15 -6.80
CA ASP A 59 6.17 12.87 -7.72
C ASP A 59 7.57 12.24 -7.77
N GLY A 60 8.07 11.81 -6.62
CA GLY A 60 9.37 11.13 -6.53
C GLY A 60 9.37 9.77 -7.22
N LEU A 61 8.32 8.96 -7.06
CA LEU A 61 8.16 7.69 -7.78
C LEU A 61 8.01 7.89 -9.29
N SER A 62 7.25 8.91 -9.71
CA SER A 62 7.14 9.30 -11.12
C SER A 62 8.52 9.58 -11.72
N ARG A 63 9.32 10.41 -11.05
CA ARG A 63 10.70 10.70 -11.47
C ARG A 63 11.61 9.48 -11.46
N ALA A 64 11.42 8.55 -10.51
CA ALA A 64 12.18 7.30 -10.47
C ALA A 64 11.85 6.41 -11.67
N ALA A 65 10.59 6.34 -12.07
CA ALA A 65 10.15 5.62 -13.26
C ALA A 65 10.71 6.25 -14.55
N GLU A 66 10.65 7.57 -14.69
CA GLU A 66 11.19 8.31 -15.84
C GLU A 66 12.71 8.09 -16.00
N ARG A 67 13.44 8.01 -14.89
CA ARG A 67 14.90 7.76 -14.87
C ARG A 67 15.26 6.29 -15.03
N GLY A 68 14.28 5.38 -15.01
CA GLY A 68 14.51 3.95 -15.07
C GLY A 68 15.11 3.34 -13.80
N THR A 69 15.13 4.07 -12.67
CA THR A 69 15.59 3.56 -11.38
C THR A 69 14.59 2.61 -10.73
N TRP A 70 13.33 2.72 -11.10
CA TRP A 70 12.26 1.78 -10.79
C TRP A 70 11.34 1.66 -12.00
N GLN A 71 10.78 0.46 -12.21
CA GLN A 71 9.82 0.22 -13.27
C GLN A 71 8.63 -0.57 -12.70
N PRO A 72 7.39 -0.24 -13.10
CA PRO A 72 6.22 -1.04 -12.76
C PRO A 72 6.37 -2.47 -13.26
N ASP A 73 6.05 -3.44 -12.40
CA ASP A 73 6.05 -4.86 -12.73
C ASP A 73 4.62 -5.35 -12.99
N ALA A 74 4.41 -6.00 -14.16
CA ALA A 74 3.10 -6.51 -14.56
C ALA A 74 2.56 -7.58 -13.60
N HIS A 75 3.42 -8.41 -13.01
CA HIS A 75 3.00 -9.41 -12.03
C HIS A 75 2.59 -8.75 -10.70
N SER A 76 3.29 -7.70 -10.30
CA SER A 76 2.91 -6.88 -9.14
C SER A 76 1.53 -6.23 -9.38
N GLU A 77 1.31 -5.66 -10.56
CA GLU A 77 0.00 -5.09 -10.91
C GLU A 77 -1.10 -6.15 -10.86
N GLN A 78 -0.87 -7.34 -11.41
CA GLN A 78 -1.83 -8.44 -11.36
C GLN A 78 -2.16 -8.83 -9.90
N ARG A 79 -1.18 -8.91 -9.01
CA ARG A 79 -1.42 -9.19 -7.59
C ARG A 79 -2.25 -8.10 -6.93
N ARG A 80 -1.96 -6.82 -7.22
CA ARG A 80 -2.76 -5.68 -6.72
C ARG A 80 -4.19 -5.73 -7.21
N GLN A 81 -4.39 -5.99 -8.50
CA GLN A 81 -5.74 -6.11 -9.10
C GLN A 81 -6.54 -7.27 -8.49
N SER A 82 -5.88 -8.37 -8.11
CA SER A 82 -6.56 -9.50 -7.46
C SER A 82 -7.08 -9.20 -6.06
N LEU A 83 -6.64 -8.11 -5.42
CA LEU A 83 -7.15 -7.65 -4.13
C LEU A 83 -8.44 -6.83 -4.25
N LEU A 84 -8.77 -6.37 -5.45
CA LEU A 84 -9.98 -5.61 -5.67
C LEU A 84 -11.21 -6.53 -5.61
N PRO A 85 -12.35 -6.03 -5.11
CA PRO A 85 -13.59 -6.78 -5.13
C PRO A 85 -13.91 -7.27 -6.54
N GLN A 86 -14.24 -8.56 -6.68
CA GLN A 86 -14.60 -9.15 -7.95
C GLN A 86 -16.11 -8.99 -8.23
N GLU A 87 -16.89 -8.75 -7.19
CA GLU A 87 -18.34 -8.58 -7.25
C GLU A 87 -18.75 -7.26 -6.59
N PRO A 88 -19.89 -6.69 -6.99
CA PRO A 88 -20.41 -5.51 -6.32
C PRO A 88 -20.71 -5.83 -4.85
N PRO A 89 -20.63 -4.84 -3.94
CA PRO A 89 -20.99 -5.04 -2.54
C PRO A 89 -22.46 -5.42 -2.41
N LEU A 90 -22.76 -6.26 -1.42
CA LEU A 90 -24.15 -6.56 -1.07
C LEU A 90 -24.90 -5.27 -0.69
N PRO A 91 -26.15 -5.10 -1.13
CA PRO A 91 -27.03 -4.08 -0.58
C PRO A 91 -27.07 -4.18 0.95
N TRP A 92 -27.19 -3.04 1.63
CA TRP A 92 -27.17 -3.01 3.10
C TRP A 92 -28.19 -3.95 3.75
N ASP A 93 -29.43 -3.97 3.23
CA ASP A 93 -30.49 -4.81 3.76
C ASP A 93 -30.21 -6.32 3.57
N ASP A 94 -29.46 -6.69 2.54
CA ASP A 94 -29.07 -8.07 2.29
C ASP A 94 -27.89 -8.47 3.18
N LEU A 95 -26.91 -7.58 3.35
CA LEU A 95 -25.81 -7.77 4.29
C LEU A 95 -26.31 -7.97 5.72
N MET A 96 -27.29 -7.17 6.16
CA MET A 96 -27.88 -7.28 7.50
C MET A 96 -28.61 -8.62 7.74
N ARG A 97 -28.96 -9.35 6.69
CA ARG A 97 -29.57 -10.66 6.74
C ARG A 97 -28.60 -11.83 6.50
N GLU A 98 -27.36 -11.48 6.10
CA GLU A 98 -26.35 -12.49 5.81
C GLU A 98 -25.94 -13.23 7.09
N PRO A 99 -26.09 -14.57 7.17
CA PRO A 99 -25.79 -15.33 8.39
C PRO A 99 -24.36 -15.16 8.88
N ALA A 100 -23.39 -15.08 7.97
CA ALA A 100 -21.98 -14.89 8.33
C ALA A 100 -21.76 -13.51 8.98
N TYR A 101 -22.44 -12.46 8.50
CA TYR A 101 -22.39 -11.13 9.08
C TYR A 101 -23.02 -11.10 10.49
N GLN A 102 -24.22 -11.72 10.64
CA GLN A 102 -24.89 -11.83 11.93
C GLN A 102 -24.02 -12.57 12.95
N HIS A 103 -23.43 -13.69 12.56
CA HIS A 103 -22.51 -14.43 13.43
C HIS A 103 -21.26 -13.60 13.81
N ALA A 104 -20.72 -12.83 12.88
CA ALA A 104 -19.58 -11.94 13.17
C ALA A 104 -19.93 -10.86 14.21
N LEU A 105 -21.16 -10.30 14.17
CA LEU A 105 -21.63 -9.34 15.16
C LEU A 105 -21.73 -9.93 16.58
N GLU A 106 -22.08 -11.23 16.70
CA GLU A 106 -22.15 -11.91 17.99
C GLU A 106 -20.76 -12.12 18.64
N LEU A 107 -19.69 -12.06 17.85
CA LEU A 107 -18.31 -12.20 18.33
C LEU A 107 -17.70 -10.89 18.77
N LEU A 108 -18.34 -9.76 18.47
CA LEU A 108 -17.85 -8.45 18.90
C LEU A 108 -18.25 -8.19 20.36
N PRO A 109 -17.33 -7.62 21.18
CA PRO A 109 -17.61 -7.28 22.57
C PRO A 109 -18.61 -6.14 22.71
#